data_8755e7d14db7d9a6ce2c22b1fd080139
#
_entry.id   8755e7d14db7d9a6ce2c22b1fd080139
#
_cell.length_a   1.000
_cell.length_b   1.000
_cell.length_c   1.000
_cell.angle_alpha   90.00
_cell.angle_beta   90.00
_cell.angle_gamma   90.00
#
_symmetry.space_group_name_H-M   'P 1'
#
loop_
_entity.id
_entity.type
_entity.pdbx_description
1 polymer ?
#
loop_
_entity_poly.entity_id
_entity_poly.type
_entity_poly.pdbx_seq_one_letter_code
_entity_poly.pdbx_strand_id
1 'polypeptide(L)'
;LPGLSYPGDRWDLPTKDEFADYLEGYAKEFDLQVQTAVKVNRLARNGQQFVATADDRRFEADNVVVAMSSWQQPRVPEFASELDPGIVQLHAADYRNPGQLREGDALVVGAGNSGAEIALGLSQTHRVWLSGQPFGVLPFRPTSAVARVLMPFVGRIIFHRVLTTDTPIGRKARPKMLAGDPLIRVKPKDLAAAEVERVPRTVGVVEGLPQLEDERR
;
A
#
# COMPACT_ATOMS: atom_id res chain seq x y z
N LEU A 1 18.21 7.92 5.58
CA LEU A 1 17.76 8.77 6.66
C LEU A 1 18.86 9.73 7.08
N PRO A 2 18.57 10.85 7.78
CA PRO A 2 19.60 11.78 8.25
C PRO A 2 20.66 11.08 9.11
N GLY A 3 21.92 11.35 8.84
CA GLY A 3 23.05 10.82 9.62
C GLY A 3 23.54 9.42 9.22
N LEU A 4 22.69 8.60 8.58
CA LEU A 4 23.07 7.28 8.09
C LEU A 4 22.50 7.06 6.68
N SER A 5 23.36 6.85 5.69
CA SER A 5 22.94 6.56 4.33
C SER A 5 22.47 5.11 4.20
N TYR A 6 21.48 4.86 3.34
CA TYR A 6 21.11 3.51 2.95
C TYR A 6 22.29 2.85 2.19
N PRO A 7 22.71 1.63 2.55
CA PRO A 7 23.90 1.00 1.98
C PRO A 7 23.70 0.45 0.56
N GLY A 8 22.45 0.25 0.13
CA GLY A 8 22.12 -0.24 -1.20
C GLY A 8 22.22 0.82 -2.30
N ASP A 9 22.03 0.40 -3.57
CA ASP A 9 21.99 1.34 -4.68
C ASP A 9 20.82 2.33 -4.47
N ARG A 10 21.14 3.62 -4.46
CA ARG A 10 20.14 4.71 -4.31
C ARG A 10 19.06 4.73 -5.40
N TRP A 11 19.28 4.02 -6.50
CA TRP A 11 18.39 3.97 -7.65
C TRP A 11 17.62 2.65 -7.74
N ASP A 12 17.92 1.72 -6.87
CA ASP A 12 17.17 0.49 -6.74
C ASP A 12 16.13 0.60 -5.60
N LEU A 13 15.11 -0.23 -5.68
CA LEU A 13 14.10 -0.31 -4.63
C LEU A 13 14.50 -1.45 -3.69
N PRO A 14 14.74 -1.16 -2.42
CA PRO A 14 15.08 -2.20 -1.46
C PRO A 14 13.95 -3.23 -1.34
N THR A 15 14.31 -4.44 -1.05
CA THR A 15 13.35 -5.43 -0.54
C THR A 15 12.85 -5.01 0.84
N LYS A 16 11.75 -5.61 1.29
CA LYS A 16 11.21 -5.35 2.63
C LYS A 16 12.23 -5.66 3.73
N ASP A 17 13.00 -6.74 3.55
CA ASP A 17 13.95 -7.22 4.55
C ASP A 17 15.18 -6.30 4.60
N GLU A 18 15.76 -5.95 3.46
CA GLU A 18 16.86 -4.97 3.40
C GLU A 18 16.49 -3.61 4.01
N PHE A 19 15.24 -3.17 3.82
CA PHE A 19 14.80 -1.91 4.40
C PHE A 19 14.54 -2.04 5.91
N ALA A 20 14.03 -3.18 6.37
CA ALA A 20 13.88 -3.47 7.80
C ALA A 20 15.24 -3.50 8.50
N ASP A 21 16.21 -4.22 7.95
CA ASP A 21 17.59 -4.30 8.48
C ASP A 21 18.24 -2.90 8.56
N TYR A 22 18.01 -2.07 7.54
CA TYR A 22 18.49 -0.69 7.55
C TYR A 22 17.85 0.14 8.69
N LEU A 23 16.53 -0.01 8.92
CA LEU A 23 15.85 0.71 10.00
C LEU A 23 16.29 0.24 11.38
N GLU A 24 16.52 -1.06 11.56
CA GLU A 24 17.07 -1.62 12.80
C GLU A 24 18.50 -1.12 13.04
N GLY A 25 19.33 -1.13 12.00
CA GLY A 25 20.67 -0.56 12.06
C GLY A 25 20.67 0.92 12.39
N TYR A 26 19.72 1.68 11.80
CA TYR A 26 19.54 3.10 12.11
C TYR A 26 19.18 3.33 13.59
N ALA A 27 18.23 2.57 14.11
CA ALA A 27 17.82 2.67 15.49
C ALA A 27 18.97 2.36 16.46
N LYS A 28 19.81 1.37 16.13
CA LYS A 28 20.98 0.99 16.89
C LYS A 28 22.09 2.04 16.85
N GLU A 29 22.37 2.59 15.67
CA GLU A 29 23.40 3.61 15.47
C GLU A 29 23.14 4.87 16.31
N PHE A 30 21.87 5.27 16.42
CA PHE A 30 21.48 6.48 17.15
C PHE A 30 20.91 6.20 18.54
N ASP A 31 21.06 4.99 19.06
CA ASP A 31 20.52 4.55 20.37
C ASP A 31 19.05 4.95 20.59
N LEU A 32 18.23 4.75 19.55
CA LEU A 32 16.82 5.11 19.63
C LEU A 32 16.06 4.13 20.53
N GLN A 33 15.28 4.67 21.45
CA GLN A 33 14.47 3.89 22.38
C GLN A 33 13.20 3.34 21.70
N VAL A 34 13.38 2.41 20.75
CA VAL A 34 12.27 1.80 20.02
C VAL A 34 11.67 0.65 20.83
N GLN A 35 10.36 0.72 21.07
CA GLN A 35 9.60 -0.37 21.68
C GLN A 35 8.72 -1.02 20.60
N THR A 36 9.03 -2.24 20.24
CA THR A 36 8.23 -3.05 19.29
C THR A 36 7.11 -3.80 20.01
N ALA A 37 6.13 -4.28 19.25
CA ALA A 37 4.95 -4.99 19.76
C ALA A 37 4.13 -4.19 20.81
N VAL A 38 4.16 -2.86 20.73
CA VAL A 38 3.37 -1.95 21.56
C VAL A 38 2.29 -1.33 20.71
N LYS A 39 1.04 -1.78 20.86
CA LYS A 39 -0.11 -1.22 20.16
C LYS A 39 -0.73 -0.10 20.99
N VAL A 40 -0.54 1.14 20.56
CA VAL A 40 -1.19 2.29 21.20
C VAL A 40 -2.69 2.24 20.88
N ASN A 41 -3.51 2.11 21.93
CA ASN A 41 -4.96 2.01 21.82
C ASN A 41 -5.63 3.38 21.96
N ARG A 42 -5.01 4.29 22.72
CA ARG A 42 -5.57 5.61 22.99
C ARG A 42 -4.47 6.65 23.17
N LEU A 43 -4.71 7.83 22.61
CA LEU A 43 -3.96 9.05 22.89
C LEU A 43 -4.93 10.10 23.42
N ALA A 44 -4.64 10.66 24.59
CA ALA A 44 -5.45 11.69 25.23
C ALA A 44 -4.58 12.81 25.77
N ARG A 45 -5.16 13.96 26.02
CA ARG A 45 -4.50 15.07 26.71
C ARG A 45 -4.97 15.10 28.15
N ASN A 46 -4.02 15.20 29.07
CA ASN A 46 -4.28 15.38 30.49
C ASN A 46 -3.56 16.65 30.99
N GLY A 47 -4.30 17.72 31.15
CA GLY A 47 -3.72 19.03 31.43
C GLY A 47 -2.82 19.49 30.27
N GLN A 48 -1.53 19.69 30.55
CA GLN A 48 -0.54 20.10 29.55
C GLN A 48 0.19 18.93 28.88
N GLN A 49 0.06 17.72 29.42
CA GLN A 49 0.74 16.54 28.92
C GLN A 49 -0.16 15.65 28.07
N PHE A 50 0.46 14.90 27.19
CA PHE A 50 -0.19 13.82 26.45
C PHE A 50 0.01 12.50 27.17
N VAL A 51 -1.03 11.67 27.13
CA VAL A 51 -1.03 10.32 27.69
C VAL A 51 -1.37 9.34 26.59
N ALA A 52 -0.42 8.47 26.25
CA ALA A 52 -0.66 7.34 25.37
C ALA A 52 -0.82 6.06 26.21
N THR A 53 -1.82 5.25 25.89
CA THR A 53 -2.04 3.95 26.55
C THR A 53 -1.95 2.83 25.52
N ALA A 54 -1.30 1.74 25.93
CA ALA A 54 -1.10 0.53 25.14
C ALA A 54 -1.26 -0.66 26.11
N ASP A 55 -2.44 -1.25 26.10
CA ASP A 55 -2.88 -2.28 27.06
C ASP A 55 -2.70 -1.81 28.51
N ASP A 56 -1.83 -2.45 29.26
CA ASP A 56 -1.48 -2.11 30.66
C ASP A 56 -0.40 -1.02 30.77
N ARG A 57 0.21 -0.59 29.67
CA ARG A 57 1.27 0.42 29.64
C ARG A 57 0.70 1.81 29.45
N ARG A 58 1.33 2.75 30.11
CA ARG A 58 1.02 4.18 30.04
C ARG A 58 2.29 4.99 29.81
N PHE A 59 2.23 5.87 28.84
CA PHE A 59 3.33 6.78 28.48
C PHE A 59 2.83 8.22 28.60
N GLU A 60 3.62 9.06 29.25
CA GLU A 60 3.32 10.48 29.39
C GLU A 60 4.42 11.29 28.69
N ALA A 61 4.02 12.33 27.97
CA ALA A 61 4.94 13.19 27.23
C ALA A 61 4.39 14.59 27.05
N ASP A 62 5.27 15.58 26.99
CA ASP A 62 4.90 16.96 26.68
C ASP A 62 4.57 17.14 25.19
N ASN A 63 5.20 16.33 24.33
CA ASN A 63 4.99 16.34 22.88
C ASN A 63 4.82 14.92 22.34
N VAL A 64 3.90 14.74 21.39
CA VAL A 64 3.67 13.48 20.71
C VAL A 64 3.64 13.70 19.20
N VAL A 65 4.42 12.90 18.47
CA VAL A 65 4.35 12.85 17.01
C VAL A 65 3.59 11.60 16.59
N VAL A 66 2.44 11.79 15.94
CA VAL A 66 1.66 10.70 15.36
C VAL A 66 2.20 10.42 13.96
N ALA A 67 3.04 9.39 13.86
CA ALA A 67 3.71 8.98 12.63
C ALA A 67 3.17 7.68 12.04
N MET A 68 1.98 7.26 12.48
CA MET A 68 1.27 6.11 11.92
C MET A 68 0.72 6.45 10.54
N SER A 69 0.86 5.56 9.58
CA SER A 69 0.27 5.69 8.25
C SER A 69 -1.27 5.79 8.33
N SER A 70 -1.91 6.28 7.28
CA SER A 70 -3.37 6.27 7.12
C SER A 70 -3.96 4.88 6.81
N TRP A 71 -3.13 3.85 6.68
CA TRP A 71 -3.51 2.47 6.30
C TRP A 71 -3.75 1.55 7.50
N GLN A 72 -4.11 2.10 8.65
CA GLN A 72 -4.28 1.33 9.90
C GLN A 72 -5.59 0.53 9.96
N GLN A 73 -6.62 0.95 9.23
CA GLN A 73 -7.88 0.24 9.18
C GLN A 73 -8.12 -0.33 7.78
N PRO A 74 -8.30 -1.65 7.66
CA PRO A 74 -8.71 -2.28 6.42
C PRO A 74 -10.04 -1.70 5.92
N ARG A 75 -10.10 -1.37 4.63
CA ARG A 75 -11.33 -0.94 3.99
C ARG A 75 -11.95 -2.14 3.28
N VAL A 76 -12.85 -2.81 3.96
CA VAL A 76 -13.57 -3.97 3.45
C VAL A 76 -14.94 -3.51 2.97
N PRO A 77 -15.38 -3.84 1.75
CA PRO A 77 -16.73 -3.54 1.27
C PRO A 77 -17.79 -4.25 2.13
N GLU A 78 -18.93 -3.60 2.36
CA GLU A 78 -20.02 -4.16 3.19
C GLU A 78 -20.53 -5.51 2.68
N PHE A 79 -20.63 -5.66 1.36
CA PHE A 79 -21.06 -6.92 0.72
C PHE A 79 -20.10 -8.09 0.95
N ALA A 80 -18.88 -7.86 1.44
CA ALA A 80 -17.92 -8.94 1.70
C ALA A 80 -18.43 -9.94 2.77
N SER A 81 -19.32 -9.50 3.66
CA SER A 81 -19.98 -10.38 4.65
C SER A 81 -20.99 -11.36 4.05
N GLU A 82 -21.42 -11.14 2.81
CA GLU A 82 -22.38 -11.95 2.09
C GLU A 82 -21.72 -13.09 1.29
N LEU A 83 -20.38 -13.10 1.21
CA LEU A 83 -19.64 -14.17 0.56
C LEU A 83 -19.82 -15.50 1.29
N ASP A 84 -19.81 -16.60 0.51
CA ASP A 84 -19.87 -17.97 1.08
C ASP A 84 -18.77 -18.13 2.13
N PRO A 85 -19.11 -18.68 3.32
CA PRO A 85 -18.14 -18.88 4.42
C PRO A 85 -16.95 -19.79 4.05
N GLY A 86 -17.07 -20.59 3.00
CA GLY A 86 -15.97 -21.38 2.46
C GLY A 86 -14.90 -20.58 1.74
N ILE A 87 -15.21 -19.34 1.32
CA ILE A 87 -14.27 -18.45 0.65
C ILE A 87 -13.36 -17.78 1.68
N VAL A 88 -12.06 -18.00 1.54
CA VAL A 88 -11.06 -17.33 2.38
C VAL A 88 -10.98 -15.85 1.97
N GLN A 89 -11.27 -14.96 2.91
CA GLN A 89 -11.16 -13.52 2.71
C GLN A 89 -9.90 -12.99 3.43
N LEU A 90 -9.08 -12.25 2.71
CA LEU A 90 -7.85 -11.69 3.24
C LEU A 90 -7.65 -10.26 2.76
N HIS A 91 -7.47 -9.33 3.67
CA HIS A 91 -7.15 -7.95 3.31
C HIS A 91 -5.66 -7.79 2.97
N ALA A 92 -5.32 -6.88 2.06
CA ALA A 92 -3.94 -6.63 1.65
C ALA A 92 -2.99 -6.28 2.81
N ALA A 93 -3.50 -5.70 3.91
CA ALA A 93 -2.73 -5.43 5.12
C ALA A 93 -2.27 -6.71 5.85
N ASP A 94 -3.02 -7.81 5.71
CA ASP A 94 -2.76 -9.07 6.37
C ASP A 94 -2.10 -10.09 5.44
N TYR A 95 -2.08 -9.81 4.13
CA TYR A 95 -1.41 -10.65 3.15
C TYR A 95 0.12 -10.61 3.33
N ARG A 96 0.75 -11.78 3.38
CA ARG A 96 2.20 -11.97 3.51
C ARG A 96 2.80 -12.73 2.33
N ASN A 97 2.16 -13.82 1.93
CA ASN A 97 2.63 -14.69 0.85
C ASN A 97 1.49 -15.60 0.35
N PRO A 98 1.63 -16.24 -0.83
CA PRO A 98 0.63 -17.12 -1.41
C PRO A 98 0.21 -18.30 -0.51
N GLY A 99 1.09 -18.79 0.34
CA GLY A 99 0.82 -19.94 1.24
C GLY A 99 -0.26 -19.68 2.31
N GLN A 100 -0.75 -18.45 2.45
CA GLN A 100 -1.89 -18.14 3.30
C GLN A 100 -3.23 -18.54 2.67
N LEU A 101 -3.26 -18.73 1.34
CA LEU A 101 -4.45 -19.11 0.61
C LEU A 101 -4.51 -20.64 0.46
N ARG A 102 -5.74 -21.16 0.32
CA ARG A 102 -5.97 -22.56 -0.03
C ARG A 102 -5.72 -22.75 -1.52
N GLU A 103 -5.54 -24.01 -1.93
CA GLU A 103 -5.54 -24.37 -3.34
C GLU A 103 -6.84 -23.93 -4.01
N GLY A 104 -6.75 -23.46 -5.24
CA GLY A 104 -7.88 -22.97 -6.03
C GLY A 104 -7.60 -21.64 -6.70
N ASP A 105 -8.67 -21.00 -7.13
CA ASP A 105 -8.63 -19.73 -7.84
C ASP A 105 -8.64 -18.55 -6.85
N ALA A 106 -8.06 -17.43 -7.25
CA ALA A 106 -7.97 -16.22 -6.43
C ALA A 106 -8.53 -14.99 -7.15
N LEU A 107 -9.46 -14.29 -6.52
CA LEU A 107 -9.93 -12.98 -6.96
C LEU A 107 -9.29 -11.88 -6.12
N VAL A 108 -8.49 -11.04 -6.75
CA VAL A 108 -7.91 -9.85 -6.12
C VAL A 108 -8.81 -8.65 -6.42
N VAL A 109 -9.46 -8.11 -5.40
CA VAL A 109 -10.37 -6.96 -5.53
C VAL A 109 -9.61 -5.67 -5.30
N GLY A 110 -9.50 -4.85 -6.35
CA GLY A 110 -8.77 -3.58 -6.34
C GLY A 110 -7.47 -3.62 -7.14
N ALA A 111 -7.46 -2.95 -8.30
CA ALA A 111 -6.35 -2.94 -9.26
C ALA A 111 -5.34 -1.79 -9.03
N GLY A 112 -5.13 -1.37 -7.79
CA GLY A 112 -4.07 -0.45 -7.38
C GLY A 112 -2.71 -1.15 -7.27
N ASN A 113 -1.68 -0.44 -6.76
CA ASN A 113 -0.32 -0.99 -6.62
C ASN A 113 -0.28 -2.28 -5.81
N SER A 114 -0.90 -2.31 -4.62
CA SER A 114 -0.94 -3.51 -3.78
C SER A 114 -1.65 -4.68 -4.48
N GLY A 115 -2.84 -4.43 -5.07
CA GLY A 115 -3.56 -5.49 -5.77
C GLY A 115 -2.79 -6.05 -6.97
N ALA A 116 -2.13 -5.20 -7.75
CA ALA A 116 -1.31 -5.63 -8.87
C ALA A 116 -0.09 -6.47 -8.44
N GLU A 117 0.59 -6.06 -7.35
CA GLU A 117 1.74 -6.81 -6.80
C GLU A 117 1.30 -8.15 -6.19
N ILE A 118 0.19 -8.17 -5.45
CA ILE A 118 -0.39 -9.41 -4.89
C ILE A 118 -0.82 -10.35 -6.01
N ALA A 119 -1.53 -9.84 -7.03
CA ALA A 119 -1.97 -10.65 -8.17
C ALA A 119 -0.78 -11.28 -8.91
N LEU A 120 0.29 -10.50 -9.14
CA LEU A 120 1.52 -11.01 -9.76
C LEU A 120 2.20 -12.09 -8.90
N GLY A 121 2.22 -11.92 -7.58
CA GLY A 121 2.79 -12.92 -6.67
C GLY A 121 1.96 -14.20 -6.62
N LEU A 122 0.64 -14.09 -6.59
CA LEU A 122 -0.29 -15.23 -6.57
C LEU A 122 -0.31 -16.01 -7.88
N SER A 123 -0.08 -15.37 -9.03
CA SER A 123 -0.14 -16.03 -10.35
C SER A 123 0.89 -17.15 -10.52
N GLN A 124 1.88 -17.23 -9.66
CA GLN A 124 2.85 -18.34 -9.68
C GLN A 124 2.29 -19.65 -9.12
N THR A 125 1.21 -19.61 -8.36
CA THR A 125 0.64 -20.78 -7.67
C THR A 125 -0.87 -20.90 -7.81
N HIS A 126 -1.55 -19.85 -8.28
CA HIS A 126 -3.00 -19.76 -8.40
C HIS A 126 -3.38 -19.20 -9.76
N ARG A 127 -4.55 -19.58 -10.26
CA ARG A 127 -5.21 -18.81 -11.32
C ARG A 127 -5.79 -17.54 -10.70
N VAL A 128 -5.46 -16.38 -11.29
CA VAL A 128 -5.76 -15.09 -10.65
C VAL A 128 -6.61 -14.20 -11.54
N TRP A 129 -7.69 -13.70 -10.97
CA TRP A 129 -8.46 -12.58 -11.52
C TRP A 129 -8.15 -11.30 -10.74
N LEU A 130 -7.90 -10.21 -11.45
CA LEU A 130 -7.69 -8.89 -10.88
C LEU A 130 -8.87 -7.99 -11.23
N SER A 131 -9.72 -7.72 -10.24
CA SER A 131 -10.94 -6.93 -10.39
C SER A 131 -10.67 -5.44 -10.24
N GLY A 132 -11.23 -4.66 -11.17
CA GLY A 132 -11.18 -3.21 -11.20
C GLY A 132 -10.22 -2.63 -12.23
N GLN A 133 -10.10 -1.30 -12.21
CA GLN A 133 -9.23 -0.58 -13.13
C GLN A 133 -8.18 0.22 -12.36
N PRO A 134 -6.92 0.27 -12.84
CA PRO A 134 -5.90 1.10 -12.25
C PRO A 134 -6.21 2.59 -12.52
N PHE A 135 -5.87 3.44 -11.58
CA PHE A 135 -6.02 4.91 -11.73
C PHE A 135 -5.08 5.52 -12.76
N GLY A 136 -4.14 4.76 -13.27
CA GLY A 136 -3.19 5.15 -14.30
C GLY A 136 -1.96 4.24 -14.28
N VAL A 137 -1.03 4.53 -15.18
CA VAL A 137 0.25 3.81 -15.28
C VAL A 137 1.35 4.83 -15.50
N LEU A 138 2.43 4.79 -14.73
CA LEU A 138 3.59 5.61 -15.03
C LEU A 138 4.21 5.19 -16.37
N PRO A 139 4.54 6.14 -17.26
CA PRO A 139 5.06 5.82 -18.59
C PRO A 139 6.46 5.20 -18.58
N PHE A 140 7.14 5.22 -17.45
CA PHE A 140 8.50 4.68 -17.27
C PHE A 140 8.59 3.84 -15.99
N ARG A 141 9.60 2.98 -15.90
CA ARG A 141 9.93 2.29 -14.65
C ARG A 141 10.81 3.21 -13.78
N PRO A 142 10.56 3.30 -12.46
CA PRO A 142 11.37 4.15 -11.56
C PRO A 142 12.88 3.84 -11.59
N THR A 143 13.23 2.58 -11.84
CA THR A 143 14.62 2.10 -11.93
C THR A 143 15.29 2.38 -13.29
N SER A 144 14.54 2.90 -14.28
CA SER A 144 15.09 3.16 -15.62
C SER A 144 16.07 4.35 -15.64
N ALA A 145 17.02 4.33 -16.58
CA ALA A 145 17.96 5.43 -16.76
C ALA A 145 17.28 6.78 -16.99
N VAL A 146 16.14 6.78 -17.70
CA VAL A 146 15.32 7.98 -17.91
C VAL A 146 14.76 8.50 -16.59
N ALA A 147 14.27 7.61 -15.72
CA ALA A 147 13.76 8.01 -14.41
C ALA A 147 14.88 8.59 -13.53
N ARG A 148 16.08 8.02 -13.57
CA ARG A 148 17.24 8.51 -12.81
C ARG A 148 17.56 9.98 -13.10
N VAL A 149 17.43 10.38 -14.35
CA VAL A 149 17.69 11.77 -14.77
C VAL A 149 16.47 12.66 -14.52
N LEU A 150 15.28 12.18 -14.81
CA LEU A 150 14.05 13.01 -14.80
C LEU A 150 13.42 13.16 -13.40
N MET A 151 13.48 12.11 -12.55
CA MET A 151 12.79 12.11 -11.26
C MET A 151 13.23 13.20 -10.28
N PRO A 152 14.52 13.55 -10.15
CA PRO A 152 14.93 14.68 -9.31
C PRO A 152 14.32 16.01 -9.79
N PHE A 153 14.20 16.21 -11.10
CA PHE A 153 13.58 17.38 -11.70
C PHE A 153 12.07 17.39 -11.51
N VAL A 154 11.42 16.25 -11.79
CA VAL A 154 9.98 16.06 -11.60
C VAL A 154 9.60 16.26 -10.14
N GLY A 155 10.33 15.62 -9.21
CA GLY A 155 10.11 15.79 -7.78
C GLY A 155 10.25 17.24 -7.34
N ARG A 156 11.37 17.87 -7.70
CA ARG A 156 11.69 19.22 -7.19
C ARG A 156 10.86 20.35 -7.83
N ILE A 157 10.50 20.25 -9.10
CA ILE A 157 9.79 21.31 -9.79
C ILE A 157 8.29 21.01 -9.85
N ILE A 158 7.92 19.83 -10.34
CA ILE A 158 6.50 19.53 -10.57
C ILE A 158 5.76 19.38 -9.25
N PHE A 159 6.24 18.55 -8.33
CA PHE A 159 5.54 18.31 -7.06
C PHE A 159 5.64 19.48 -6.09
N HIS A 160 6.77 20.19 -6.03
CA HIS A 160 6.93 21.27 -5.05
C HIS A 160 6.52 22.67 -5.55
N ARG A 161 6.37 22.89 -6.87
CA ARG A 161 6.03 24.20 -7.40
C ARG A 161 4.78 24.23 -8.30
N VAL A 162 4.47 23.13 -8.98
CA VAL A 162 3.38 23.10 -9.98
C VAL A 162 2.14 22.39 -9.43
N LEU A 163 2.31 21.24 -8.78
CA LEU A 163 1.20 20.42 -8.25
C LEU A 163 0.90 20.72 -6.77
N THR A 164 1.09 21.97 -6.34
CA THR A 164 0.72 22.38 -4.98
C THR A 164 -0.73 22.83 -4.93
N THR A 165 -1.34 22.82 -3.75
CA THR A 165 -2.71 23.31 -3.54
C THR A 165 -2.86 24.81 -3.83
N ASP A 166 -1.76 25.54 -3.87
CA ASP A 166 -1.74 26.98 -4.14
C ASP A 166 -1.81 27.31 -5.62
N THR A 167 -1.52 26.34 -6.49
CA THR A 167 -1.56 26.55 -7.95
C THR A 167 -2.89 26.09 -8.55
N PRO A 168 -3.37 26.75 -9.64
CA PRO A 168 -4.57 26.30 -10.36
C PRO A 168 -4.44 24.88 -10.91
N ILE A 169 -3.23 24.51 -11.37
CA ILE A 169 -2.94 23.18 -11.91
C ILE A 169 -3.02 22.13 -10.81
N GLY A 170 -2.43 22.39 -9.66
CA GLY A 170 -2.47 21.47 -8.52
C GLY A 170 -3.89 21.29 -7.97
N ARG A 171 -4.68 22.36 -7.86
CA ARG A 171 -6.10 22.28 -7.48
C ARG A 171 -6.91 21.41 -8.45
N LYS A 172 -6.67 21.54 -9.76
CA LYS A 172 -7.34 20.73 -10.78
C LYS A 172 -6.87 19.27 -10.78
N ALA A 173 -5.60 19.01 -10.47
CA ALA A 173 -5.04 17.67 -10.39
C ALA A 173 -5.42 16.91 -9.10
N ARG A 174 -5.69 17.64 -8.00
CA ARG A 174 -5.98 17.09 -6.69
C ARG A 174 -7.04 15.96 -6.65
N PRO A 175 -8.22 16.08 -7.29
CA PRO A 175 -9.22 15.01 -7.28
C PRO A 175 -8.69 13.71 -7.88
N LYS A 176 -7.90 13.78 -8.95
CA LYS A 176 -7.27 12.60 -9.56
C LYS A 176 -6.20 11.98 -8.66
N MET A 177 -5.40 12.80 -7.99
CA MET A 177 -4.37 12.32 -7.05
C MET A 177 -4.98 11.70 -5.79
N LEU A 178 -6.14 12.19 -5.35
CA LEU A 178 -6.86 11.60 -4.20
C LEU A 178 -7.66 10.35 -4.57
N ALA A 179 -7.97 10.15 -5.85
CA ALA A 179 -8.70 8.96 -6.31
C ALA A 179 -7.85 7.68 -6.27
N GLY A 180 -6.54 7.79 -6.37
CA GLY A 180 -5.60 6.66 -6.26
C GLY A 180 -4.29 6.92 -6.99
N ASP A 181 -3.30 6.10 -6.67
CA ASP A 181 -1.97 6.19 -7.25
C ASP A 181 -1.86 5.40 -8.56
N PRO A 182 -1.10 5.90 -9.54
CA PRO A 182 -0.83 5.13 -10.75
C PRO A 182 0.03 3.91 -10.43
N LEU A 183 -0.05 2.88 -11.27
CA LEU A 183 0.79 1.69 -11.16
C LEU A 183 2.26 2.06 -11.34
N ILE A 184 3.07 1.76 -10.32
CA ILE A 184 4.49 2.14 -10.24
C ILE A 184 5.37 0.98 -10.72
N ARG A 185 5.36 -0.14 -10.02
CA ARG A 185 6.27 -1.28 -10.22
C ARG A 185 5.71 -2.25 -11.25
N VAL A 186 4.50 -2.72 -11.03
CA VAL A 186 3.83 -3.71 -11.89
C VAL A 186 3.08 -2.99 -13.01
N LYS A 187 3.34 -3.37 -14.25
CA LYS A 187 2.69 -2.81 -15.43
C LYS A 187 1.63 -3.78 -15.97
N PRO A 188 0.63 -3.31 -16.72
CA PRO A 188 -0.38 -4.17 -17.33
C PRO A 188 0.23 -5.31 -18.18
N LYS A 189 1.35 -5.08 -18.84
CA LYS A 189 2.07 -6.09 -19.61
C LYS A 189 2.70 -7.18 -18.73
N ASP A 190 3.13 -6.84 -17.51
CA ASP A 190 3.71 -7.79 -16.58
C ASP A 190 2.62 -8.74 -16.04
N LEU A 191 1.43 -8.20 -15.77
CA LEU A 191 0.24 -8.98 -15.39
C LEU A 191 -0.21 -9.90 -16.52
N ALA A 192 -0.26 -9.38 -17.76
CA ALA A 192 -0.63 -10.18 -18.93
C ALA A 192 0.38 -11.32 -19.19
N ALA A 193 1.68 -11.06 -19.05
CA ALA A 193 2.72 -12.07 -19.18
C ALA A 193 2.67 -13.16 -18.09
N ALA A 194 2.10 -12.83 -16.93
CA ALA A 194 1.86 -13.73 -15.82
C ALA A 194 0.46 -14.36 -15.83
N GLU A 195 -0.25 -14.24 -16.96
CA GLU A 195 -1.60 -14.79 -17.17
C GLU A 195 -2.65 -14.35 -16.14
N VAL A 196 -2.44 -13.18 -15.51
CA VAL A 196 -3.44 -12.57 -14.62
C VAL A 196 -4.59 -12.01 -15.48
N GLU A 197 -5.77 -12.60 -15.31
CA GLU A 197 -6.96 -12.17 -16.02
C GLU A 197 -7.54 -10.91 -15.40
N ARG A 198 -7.71 -9.85 -16.19
CA ARG A 198 -8.33 -8.63 -15.73
C ARG A 198 -9.84 -8.67 -15.95
N VAL A 199 -10.58 -8.39 -14.88
CA VAL A 199 -12.04 -8.39 -14.87
C VAL A 199 -12.59 -7.04 -14.42
N PRO A 200 -13.86 -6.73 -14.77
CA PRO A 200 -14.55 -5.54 -14.29
C PRO A 200 -14.56 -5.44 -12.76
N ARG A 201 -15.06 -4.32 -12.27
CA ARG A 201 -15.17 -4.07 -10.84
C ARG A 201 -16.11 -5.08 -10.18
N THR A 202 -15.74 -5.59 -9.02
CA THR A 202 -16.64 -6.33 -8.13
C THR A 202 -17.59 -5.32 -7.48
N VAL A 203 -18.88 -5.55 -7.62
CA VAL A 203 -19.92 -4.61 -7.20
C VAL A 203 -20.84 -5.16 -6.11
N GLY A 204 -20.80 -6.47 -5.85
CA GLY A 204 -21.65 -7.12 -4.88
C GLY A 204 -21.36 -8.60 -4.75
N VAL A 205 -22.32 -9.31 -4.16
CA VAL A 205 -22.34 -10.76 -4.00
C VAL A 205 -23.70 -11.30 -4.43
N VAL A 206 -23.72 -12.40 -5.16
CA VAL A 206 -24.93 -13.13 -5.54
C VAL A 206 -24.73 -14.61 -5.25
N GLU A 207 -25.63 -15.21 -4.49
CA GLU A 207 -25.53 -16.62 -4.09
C GLU A 207 -24.20 -17.00 -3.43
N GLY A 208 -23.65 -16.08 -2.62
CA GLY A 208 -22.37 -16.28 -1.94
C GLY A 208 -21.12 -16.07 -2.80
N LEU A 209 -21.26 -15.75 -4.10
CA LEU A 209 -20.15 -15.55 -5.03
C LEU A 209 -19.99 -14.06 -5.40
N PRO A 210 -18.75 -13.59 -5.65
CA PRO A 210 -18.51 -12.22 -6.08
C PRO A 210 -19.21 -11.90 -7.41
N GLN A 211 -19.95 -10.80 -7.46
CA GLN A 211 -20.59 -10.31 -8.67
C GLN A 211 -19.74 -9.20 -9.31
N LEU A 212 -19.46 -9.33 -10.60
CA LEU A 212 -18.78 -8.32 -11.40
C LEU A 212 -19.79 -7.35 -12.01
N GLU A 213 -19.32 -6.15 -12.38
CA GLU A 213 -20.12 -5.08 -12.97
C GLU A 213 -20.78 -5.48 -14.31
N ASP A 214 -20.23 -6.47 -15.03
CA ASP A 214 -20.76 -7.05 -16.25
C ASP A 214 -21.61 -8.32 -16.00
N GLU A 215 -22.12 -8.51 -14.80
CA GLU A 215 -22.96 -9.62 -14.35
C GLU A 215 -22.28 -11.00 -14.31
N ARG A 216 -20.99 -11.12 -14.63
CA ARG A 216 -20.21 -12.35 -14.39
C ARG A 216 -20.05 -12.64 -12.90
N ARG A 217 -19.93 -13.92 -12.59
CA ARG A 217 -19.72 -14.45 -11.22
C ARG A 217 -18.41 -15.23 -11.14
#